data_13ee2cb3a054e1f6a6f6529e0d850d1a
#
_entry.id   13ee2cb3a054e1f6a6f6529e0d850d1a
#
_cell.length_a   1.000
_cell.length_b   1.000
_cell.length_c   1.000
_cell.angle_alpha   90.00
_cell.angle_beta   90.00
_cell.angle_gamma   90.00
#
_symmetry.space_group_name_H-M   'P 1'
#
loop_
_entity.id
_entity.type
_entity.pdbx_description
1 polymer ?
#
loop_
_entity_poly.entity_id
_entity_poly.type
_entity_poly.pdbx_seq_one_letter_code
_entity_poly.pdbx_strand_id
1 'polypeptide(L)'
;QGSKDKYLRLNLEITQLQQSADRLVRPAGAWYMHGSIRHGYTHQGQVLGAGIGPGSNSQTLDIAFWNKNQVFGFQLERYAHNLDFFYDAYTQVMVDYNRKWTDIMLNTYTYRQWGQVGLRAALNAAWIRNYQWQENRNPLNIQVQLGLNYRFSK
;
A
#
# COMPACT_ATOMS: atom_id res chain seq x y z
N GLN A 1 35.37 18.53 -3.84
CA GLN A 1 34.54 17.87 -4.86
C GLN A 1 33.71 16.81 -4.16
N GLY A 2 32.46 17.14 -3.77
CA GLY A 2 31.50 16.20 -3.20
C GLY A 2 31.13 15.14 -4.22
N SER A 3 31.19 13.87 -3.83
CA SER A 3 30.83 12.74 -4.68
C SER A 3 29.41 12.91 -5.20
N LYS A 4 29.24 13.21 -6.50
CA LYS A 4 27.96 13.37 -7.19
C LYS A 4 27.09 12.09 -7.23
N ASP A 5 27.58 11.01 -6.62
CA ASP A 5 26.97 9.69 -6.72
C ASP A 5 26.25 9.24 -5.45
N LYS A 6 26.12 10.14 -4.46
CA LYS A 6 25.39 9.86 -3.20
C LYS A 6 24.24 10.84 -3.05
N TYR A 7 23.04 10.31 -2.85
CA TYR A 7 21.87 11.13 -2.57
C TYR A 7 20.86 10.40 -1.70
N LEU A 8 20.05 11.17 -1.03
CA LEU A 8 18.87 10.73 -0.31
C LEU A 8 17.63 10.98 -1.19
N ARG A 9 16.80 9.97 -1.36
CA ARG A 9 15.47 10.11 -1.96
C ARG A 9 14.44 10.01 -0.85
N LEU A 10 13.54 10.98 -0.80
CA LEU A 10 12.34 10.98 0.02
C LEU A 10 11.12 11.02 -0.91
N ASN A 11 10.20 10.10 -0.74
CA ASN A 11 8.94 10.06 -1.46
C ASN A 11 7.78 9.91 -0.48
N LEU A 12 6.79 10.79 -0.60
CA LEU A 12 5.56 10.74 0.17
C LEU A 12 4.39 10.64 -0.81
N GLU A 13 3.55 9.64 -0.62
CA GLU A 13 2.34 9.44 -1.41
C GLU A 13 1.12 9.34 -0.48
N ILE A 14 0.05 10.04 -0.85
CA ILE A 14 -1.24 9.98 -0.16
C ILE A 14 -2.29 9.72 -1.23
N THR A 15 -2.98 8.58 -1.11
CA THR A 15 -4.09 8.21 -1.99
C THR A 15 -5.36 8.06 -1.16
N GLN A 16 -6.42 8.75 -1.56
CA GLN A 16 -7.70 8.73 -0.86
C GLN A 16 -8.85 8.52 -1.84
N LEU A 17 -9.54 7.40 -1.71
CA LEU A 17 -10.75 7.03 -2.47
C LEU A 17 -11.98 6.86 -1.56
N GLN A 18 -11.83 7.13 -0.28
CA GLN A 18 -12.93 7.18 0.67
C GLN A 18 -13.79 8.41 0.41
N GLN A 19 -15.08 8.29 0.54
CA GLN A 19 -16.01 9.42 0.52
C GLN A 19 -15.71 10.39 1.67
N SER A 20 -16.00 11.68 1.45
CA SER A 20 -15.88 12.69 2.49
C SER A 20 -16.93 12.49 3.61
N ALA A 21 -16.77 13.23 4.71
CA ALA A 21 -17.74 13.20 5.82
C ALA A 21 -19.15 13.63 5.41
N ASP A 22 -19.30 14.35 4.29
CA ASP A 22 -20.61 14.77 3.74
C ASP A 22 -21.53 13.61 3.39
N ARG A 23 -21.00 12.40 3.23
CA ARG A 23 -21.79 11.18 3.00
C ARG A 23 -22.83 10.92 4.11
N LEU A 24 -22.60 11.42 5.33
CA LEU A 24 -23.56 11.30 6.43
C LEU A 24 -24.85 12.10 6.17
N VAL A 25 -24.76 13.12 5.32
CA VAL A 25 -25.89 13.98 4.93
C VAL A 25 -26.39 13.62 3.54
N ARG A 26 -25.48 13.35 2.61
CA ARG A 26 -25.80 13.00 1.23
C ARG A 26 -24.77 12.00 0.69
N PRO A 27 -25.15 10.71 0.52
CA PRO A 27 -24.24 9.72 -0.03
C PRO A 27 -23.86 10.11 -1.46
N ALA A 28 -22.59 10.40 -1.67
CA ALA A 28 -21.98 10.40 -2.99
C ALA A 28 -21.68 8.95 -3.37
N GLY A 29 -21.80 8.55 -4.64
CA GLY A 29 -21.47 7.18 -5.06
C GLY A 29 -20.01 6.83 -4.71
N ALA A 30 -19.74 5.58 -4.33
CA ALA A 30 -18.40 5.11 -4.10
C ALA A 30 -17.57 5.08 -5.40
N TRP A 31 -16.29 5.39 -5.33
CA TRP A 31 -15.38 5.31 -6.48
C TRP A 31 -15.36 3.89 -7.07
N TYR A 32 -15.35 3.79 -8.40
CA TYR A 32 -15.31 2.55 -9.19
C TYR A 32 -16.54 1.62 -9.01
N MET A 33 -17.57 2.04 -8.29
CA MET A 33 -18.81 1.31 -8.09
C MET A 33 -19.96 1.99 -8.82
N HIS A 34 -20.98 1.22 -9.19
CA HIS A 34 -22.19 1.73 -9.81
C HIS A 34 -23.42 1.02 -9.25
N GLY A 35 -24.47 1.77 -8.88
CA GLY A 35 -25.66 1.22 -8.22
C GLY A 35 -26.43 0.17 -9.04
N SER A 36 -26.47 0.33 -10.36
CA SER A 36 -27.21 -0.57 -11.27
C SER A 36 -26.30 -1.53 -12.04
N ILE A 37 -25.01 -1.22 -12.19
CA ILE A 37 -24.07 -2.03 -12.95
C ILE A 37 -23.17 -2.78 -11.97
N ARG A 38 -23.43 -4.08 -11.75
CA ARG A 38 -22.72 -4.91 -10.75
C ARG A 38 -21.21 -4.96 -10.94
N HIS A 39 -20.73 -4.90 -12.19
CA HIS A 39 -19.29 -4.93 -12.45
C HIS A 39 -18.59 -3.60 -12.11
N GLY A 40 -19.34 -2.50 -11.98
CA GLY A 40 -18.77 -1.20 -11.75
C GLY A 40 -17.72 -0.84 -12.82
N TYR A 41 -16.68 -0.13 -12.42
CA TYR A 41 -15.54 0.24 -13.31
C TYR A 41 -14.43 -0.80 -13.22
N THR A 42 -14.71 -2.01 -13.74
CA THR A 42 -13.78 -3.15 -13.71
C THR A 42 -13.61 -3.80 -15.07
N HIS A 43 -12.46 -4.45 -15.26
CA HIS A 43 -12.20 -5.33 -16.39
C HIS A 43 -11.73 -6.69 -15.87
N GLN A 44 -12.37 -7.77 -16.30
CA GLN A 44 -12.07 -9.15 -15.84
C GLN A 44 -11.99 -9.29 -14.31
N GLY A 45 -12.86 -8.56 -13.58
CA GLY A 45 -12.87 -8.58 -12.10
C GLY A 45 -11.82 -7.71 -11.42
N GLN A 46 -11.00 -6.99 -12.19
CA GLN A 46 -10.01 -6.05 -11.65
C GLN A 46 -10.49 -4.61 -11.79
N VAL A 47 -10.34 -3.81 -10.74
CA VAL A 47 -10.69 -2.39 -10.75
C VAL A 47 -9.79 -1.65 -11.74
N LEU A 48 -10.40 -0.88 -12.67
CA LEU A 48 -9.70 0.00 -13.59
C LEU A 48 -9.42 1.34 -12.90
N GLY A 49 -8.38 1.40 -12.09
CA GLY A 49 -8.06 2.61 -11.34
C GLY A 49 -6.96 2.38 -10.31
N ALA A 50 -6.96 3.18 -9.24
CA ALA A 50 -5.96 3.04 -8.18
C ALA A 50 -6.04 1.66 -7.51
N GLY A 51 -4.88 1.02 -7.36
CA GLY A 51 -4.78 -0.35 -6.84
C GLY A 51 -5.28 -0.56 -5.42
N ILE A 52 -5.50 0.53 -4.66
CA ILE A 52 -6.07 0.45 -3.31
C ILE A 52 -7.57 0.13 -3.30
N GLY A 53 -8.26 0.21 -4.45
CA GLY A 53 -9.69 -0.08 -4.56
C GLY A 53 -10.63 0.97 -3.94
N PRO A 54 -11.95 0.75 -4.10
CA PRO A 54 -12.97 1.69 -3.66
C PRO A 54 -12.98 1.88 -2.15
N GLY A 55 -13.33 3.08 -1.70
CA GLY A 55 -13.52 3.40 -0.29
C GLY A 55 -12.27 3.33 0.59
N SER A 56 -11.11 3.07 0.00
CA SER A 56 -9.84 2.88 0.71
C SER A 56 -9.01 4.16 0.77
N ASN A 57 -8.06 4.19 1.68
CA ASN A 57 -7.01 5.20 1.67
C ASN A 57 -5.65 4.63 2.06
N SER A 58 -4.58 5.18 1.51
CA SER A 58 -3.21 4.82 1.87
C SER A 58 -2.32 6.05 2.03
N GLN A 59 -1.33 5.91 2.90
CA GLN A 59 -0.25 6.87 3.09
C GLN A 59 1.05 6.09 3.08
N THR A 60 1.97 6.48 2.18
CA THR A 60 3.25 5.81 1.99
C THR A 60 4.38 6.80 2.14
N LEU A 61 5.38 6.45 2.94
CA LEU A 61 6.64 7.16 3.07
C LEU A 61 7.77 6.22 2.67
N ASP A 62 8.53 6.58 1.63
CA ASP A 62 9.73 5.85 1.18
C ASP A 62 10.96 6.73 1.35
N ILE A 63 11.99 6.19 2.00
CA ILE A 63 13.29 6.83 2.20
C ILE A 63 14.36 5.90 1.68
N ALA A 64 15.19 6.37 0.72
CA ALA A 64 16.24 5.57 0.12
C ALA A 64 17.56 6.33 0.05
N PHE A 65 18.62 5.65 0.46
CA PHE A 65 20.01 6.10 0.38
C PHE A 65 20.67 5.47 -0.83
N TRP A 66 21.12 6.29 -1.73
CA TRP A 66 21.83 5.90 -2.95
C TRP A 66 23.32 6.20 -2.84
N ASN A 67 24.13 5.25 -3.24
CA ASN A 67 25.58 5.41 -3.32
C ASN A 67 26.12 4.60 -4.51
N LYS A 68 26.38 5.26 -5.65
CA LYS A 68 26.86 4.64 -6.90
C LYS A 68 26.07 3.38 -7.27
N ASN A 69 26.61 2.22 -6.91
CA ASN A 69 26.14 0.90 -7.31
C ASN A 69 25.31 0.22 -6.21
N GLN A 70 24.90 0.94 -5.20
CA GLN A 70 24.10 0.39 -4.11
C GLN A 70 22.94 1.32 -3.73
N VAL A 71 21.88 0.72 -3.30
CA VAL A 71 20.75 1.39 -2.66
C VAL A 71 20.35 0.64 -1.41
N PHE A 72 20.02 1.37 -0.38
CA PHE A 72 19.32 0.86 0.79
C PHE A 72 18.15 1.78 1.08
N GLY A 73 16.98 1.20 1.27
CA GLY A 73 15.78 1.96 1.55
C GLY A 73 14.82 1.24 2.46
N PHE A 74 13.90 2.00 3.00
CA PHE A 74 12.76 1.50 3.74
C PHE A 74 11.50 2.31 3.37
N GLN A 75 10.39 1.63 3.35
CA GLN A 75 9.08 2.18 3.06
C GLN A 75 8.15 1.82 4.20
N LEU A 76 7.45 2.81 4.71
CA LEU A 76 6.36 2.63 5.66
C LEU A 76 5.05 2.97 4.96
N GLU A 77 4.08 2.07 5.05
CA GLU A 77 2.76 2.29 4.48
C GLU A 77 1.67 1.98 5.51
N ARG A 78 0.69 2.87 5.57
CA ARG A 78 -0.58 2.63 6.21
C ARG A 78 -1.65 2.51 5.14
N TYR A 79 -2.41 1.42 5.17
CA TYR A 79 -3.51 1.16 4.26
C TYR A 79 -4.80 0.86 5.02
N ALA A 80 -5.84 1.66 4.82
CA ALA A 80 -7.16 1.45 5.39
C ALA A 80 -8.11 0.91 4.30
N HIS A 81 -8.65 -0.27 4.55
CA HIS A 81 -9.49 -1.00 3.60
C HIS A 81 -10.93 -0.52 3.64
N ASN A 82 -11.44 -0.15 2.47
CA ASN A 82 -12.86 0.12 2.16
C ASN A 82 -13.66 0.72 3.33
N LEU A 83 -13.26 1.91 3.75
CA LEU A 83 -13.91 2.61 4.86
C LEU A 83 -15.37 2.99 4.55
N ASP A 84 -15.71 3.16 3.28
CA ASP A 84 -17.10 3.41 2.87
C ASP A 84 -17.99 2.22 3.25
N PHE A 85 -17.58 0.99 2.88
CA PHE A 85 -18.26 -0.22 3.30
C PHE A 85 -18.30 -0.36 4.83
N PHE A 86 -17.17 -0.11 5.49
CA PHE A 86 -17.08 -0.21 6.95
C PHE A 86 -18.12 0.67 7.64
N TYR A 87 -18.21 1.92 7.22
CA TYR A 87 -19.16 2.84 7.82
C TYR A 87 -20.61 2.50 7.50
N ASP A 88 -20.89 2.02 6.28
CA ASP A 88 -22.25 1.62 5.93
C ASP A 88 -22.69 0.36 6.69
N ALA A 89 -21.81 -0.64 6.80
CA ALA A 89 -22.15 -1.93 7.39
C ALA A 89 -22.14 -1.93 8.93
N TYR A 90 -21.19 -1.18 9.56
CA TYR A 90 -20.96 -1.30 11.01
C TYR A 90 -21.34 -0.08 11.84
N THR A 91 -21.65 1.07 11.24
CA THR A 91 -21.95 2.26 12.04
C THR A 91 -23.41 2.70 11.97
N GLN A 92 -24.15 2.28 10.96
CA GLN A 92 -25.58 2.63 10.85
C GLN A 92 -26.46 1.78 11.77
N VAL A 93 -26.11 0.53 12.00
CA VAL A 93 -26.94 -0.41 12.77
C VAL A 93 -26.33 -0.74 14.13
N MET A 94 -25.03 -0.90 14.25
CA MET A 94 -24.37 -1.39 15.47
C MET A 94 -23.46 -0.37 16.15
N VAL A 95 -23.19 0.79 15.55
CA VAL A 95 -22.27 1.85 16.07
C VAL A 95 -20.93 1.28 16.55
N ASP A 96 -20.37 0.33 15.80
CA ASP A 96 -19.11 -0.31 16.13
C ASP A 96 -17.96 0.29 15.33
N TYR A 97 -17.16 1.16 15.94
CA TYR A 97 -16.01 1.81 15.34
C TYR A 97 -14.70 1.00 15.47
N ASN A 98 -14.71 -0.12 16.22
CA ASN A 98 -13.49 -0.84 16.56
C ASN A 98 -13.01 -1.77 15.46
N ARG A 99 -13.87 -2.15 14.50
CA ARG A 99 -13.60 -3.15 13.47
C ARG A 99 -12.90 -2.64 12.21
N LYS A 100 -12.39 -1.42 12.22
CA LYS A 100 -11.67 -0.88 11.05
C LYS A 100 -10.51 -1.77 10.65
N TRP A 101 -10.56 -2.27 9.42
CA TRP A 101 -9.46 -3.06 8.86
C TRP A 101 -8.38 -2.12 8.35
N THR A 102 -7.19 -2.24 8.92
CA THR A 102 -6.04 -1.39 8.60
C THR A 102 -4.77 -2.22 8.60
N ASP A 103 -3.94 -2.06 7.58
CA ASP A 103 -2.64 -2.67 7.47
C ASP A 103 -1.56 -1.61 7.72
N ILE A 104 -0.54 -1.96 8.49
CA ILE A 104 0.70 -1.21 8.64
C ILE A 104 1.82 -2.08 8.07
N MET A 105 2.46 -1.60 7.02
CA MET A 105 3.46 -2.35 6.27
C MET A 105 4.81 -1.66 6.35
N LEU A 106 5.83 -2.41 6.68
CA LEU A 106 7.22 -2.01 6.62
C LEU A 106 7.92 -2.85 5.55
N ASN A 107 8.51 -2.18 4.57
CA ASN A 107 9.33 -2.79 3.55
C ASN A 107 10.75 -2.23 3.66
N THR A 108 11.74 -3.09 3.85
CA THR A 108 13.15 -2.74 3.76
C THR A 108 13.74 -3.40 2.54
N TYR A 109 14.52 -2.66 1.77
CA TYR A 109 15.10 -3.18 0.55
C TYR A 109 16.53 -2.70 0.34
N THR A 110 17.31 -3.54 -0.31
CA THR A 110 18.67 -3.20 -0.73
C THR A 110 18.95 -3.77 -2.10
N TYR A 111 19.80 -3.06 -2.84
CA TYR A 111 20.40 -3.53 -4.07
C TYR A 111 21.88 -3.15 -4.07
N ARG A 112 22.72 -4.07 -4.52
CA ARG A 112 24.15 -3.80 -4.71
C ARG A 112 24.68 -4.50 -5.95
N GLN A 113 25.45 -3.75 -6.74
CA GLN A 113 26.11 -4.23 -7.94
C GLN A 113 27.62 -4.34 -7.72
N TRP A 114 28.20 -5.50 -8.04
CA TRP A 114 29.63 -5.77 -8.06
C TRP A 114 30.04 -6.21 -9.46
N GLY A 115 30.60 -5.32 -10.25
CA GLY A 115 30.91 -5.62 -11.65
C GLY A 115 29.72 -6.13 -12.42
N GLN A 116 29.75 -7.39 -12.85
CA GLN A 116 28.67 -8.03 -13.62
C GLN A 116 27.57 -8.65 -12.76
N VAL A 117 27.77 -8.81 -11.45
CA VAL A 117 26.82 -9.45 -10.53
C VAL A 117 26.10 -8.41 -9.69
N GLY A 118 24.76 -8.48 -9.66
CA GLY A 118 23.91 -7.67 -8.80
C GLY A 118 23.08 -8.55 -7.84
N LEU A 119 23.00 -8.15 -6.59
CA LEU A 119 22.17 -8.75 -5.56
C LEU A 119 21.07 -7.78 -5.15
N ARG A 120 19.85 -8.27 -5.10
CA ARG A 120 18.68 -7.58 -4.53
C ARG A 120 18.15 -8.40 -3.36
N ALA A 121 17.85 -7.72 -2.26
CA ALA A 121 17.15 -8.31 -1.13
C ALA A 121 16.06 -7.37 -0.64
N ALA A 122 14.92 -7.91 -0.23
CA ALA A 122 13.86 -7.16 0.43
C ALA A 122 13.20 -8.01 1.52
N LEU A 123 12.80 -7.33 2.59
CA LEU A 123 12.01 -7.88 3.68
C LEU A 123 10.75 -7.02 3.82
N ASN A 124 9.59 -7.65 3.69
CA ASN A 124 8.31 -7.02 3.92
C ASN A 124 7.68 -7.60 5.18
N ALA A 125 7.20 -6.75 6.07
CA ALA A 125 6.42 -7.12 7.24
C ALA A 125 5.12 -6.32 7.23
N ALA A 126 3.98 -7.00 7.27
CA ALA A 126 2.66 -6.41 7.31
C ALA A 126 1.94 -6.84 8.58
N TRP A 127 1.69 -5.90 9.47
CA TRP A 127 0.81 -6.09 10.60
C TRP A 127 -0.59 -5.64 10.22
N ILE A 128 -1.53 -6.59 10.23
CA ILE A 128 -2.91 -6.38 9.80
C ILE A 128 -3.78 -6.29 11.05
N ARG A 129 -4.49 -5.19 11.18
CA ARG A 129 -5.46 -5.01 12.27
C ARG A 129 -6.86 -5.30 11.76
N ASN A 130 -7.61 -6.13 12.52
CA ASN A 130 -9.00 -6.49 12.24
C ASN A 130 -9.22 -7.03 10.81
N TYR A 131 -8.43 -8.00 10.42
CA TYR A 131 -8.48 -8.61 9.09
C TYR A 131 -9.91 -8.97 8.69
N GLN A 132 -10.35 -8.50 7.53
CA GLN A 132 -11.73 -8.66 7.03
C GLN A 132 -12.79 -8.14 8.03
N TRP A 133 -12.53 -7.02 8.69
CA TRP A 133 -13.39 -6.39 9.71
C TRP A 133 -13.75 -7.30 10.89
N GLN A 134 -12.98 -8.37 11.12
CA GLN A 134 -13.13 -9.23 12.29
C GLN A 134 -12.34 -8.66 13.46
N GLU A 135 -13.03 -8.28 14.51
CA GLU A 135 -12.41 -7.70 15.71
C GLU A 135 -11.37 -8.64 16.31
N ASN A 136 -10.21 -8.07 16.67
CA ASN A 136 -9.07 -8.78 17.26
C ASN A 136 -8.40 -9.85 16.36
N ARG A 137 -8.76 -9.96 15.08
CA ARG A 137 -8.05 -10.81 14.13
C ARG A 137 -6.89 -10.01 13.53
N ASN A 138 -5.71 -10.13 14.12
CA ASN A 138 -4.54 -9.30 13.80
C ASN A 138 -3.35 -10.15 13.32
N PRO A 139 -3.39 -10.74 12.11
CA PRO A 139 -2.29 -11.53 11.60
C PRO A 139 -1.06 -10.65 11.27
N LEU A 140 0.11 -11.25 11.42
CA LEU A 140 1.37 -10.72 10.91
C LEU A 140 1.78 -11.52 9.68
N ASN A 141 2.09 -10.83 8.59
CA ASN A 141 2.61 -11.43 7.37
C ASN A 141 4.04 -10.96 7.15
N ILE A 142 4.96 -11.91 6.90
CA ILE A 142 6.37 -11.62 6.62
C ILE A 142 6.76 -12.28 5.31
N GLN A 143 7.39 -11.52 4.42
CA GLN A 143 7.87 -11.98 3.13
C GLN A 143 9.33 -11.57 2.94
N VAL A 144 10.16 -12.52 2.51
CA VAL A 144 11.54 -12.29 2.11
C VAL A 144 11.66 -12.47 0.60
N GLN A 145 12.33 -11.55 -0.07
CA GLN A 145 12.62 -11.62 -1.48
C GLN A 145 14.13 -11.52 -1.70
N LEU A 146 14.68 -12.45 -2.48
CA LEU A 146 16.08 -12.43 -2.92
C LEU A 146 16.13 -12.51 -4.43
N GLY A 147 16.98 -11.71 -5.04
CA GLY A 147 17.18 -11.69 -6.48
C GLY A 147 18.65 -11.53 -6.84
N LEU A 148 19.10 -12.34 -7.80
CA LEU A 148 20.42 -12.26 -8.40
C LEU A 148 20.27 -11.88 -9.87
N ASN A 149 21.08 -10.93 -10.32
CA ASN A 149 21.17 -10.58 -11.73
C ASN A 149 22.61 -10.62 -12.21
N TYR A 150 22.81 -11.04 -13.46
CA TYR A 150 24.10 -11.09 -14.12
C TYR A 150 24.06 -10.32 -15.43
N ARG A 151 25.03 -9.42 -15.64
CA ARG A 151 25.20 -8.69 -16.90
C ARG A 151 26.24 -9.38 -17.77
N PHE A 152 25.82 -9.86 -18.92
CA PHE A 152 26.77 -10.33 -19.93
C PHE A 152 27.43 -9.11 -20.56
N SER A 153 28.76 -9.01 -20.50
CA SER A 153 29.51 -8.06 -21.33
C SER A 153 29.58 -8.62 -22.74
N LYS A 154 29.23 -7.79 -23.72
CA LYS A 154 29.62 -8.04 -25.12
C LYS A 154 31.07 -7.69 -25.34
#